data_0c8e3ce81a31a3dcdb68c9c94e7b2387
#
_entry.id   0c8e3ce81a31a3dcdb68c9c94e7b2387
#
_cell.length_a   1.000
_cell.length_b   1.000
_cell.length_c   1.000
_cell.angle_alpha   90.00
_cell.angle_beta   90.00
_cell.angle_gamma   90.00
#
_symmetry.space_group_name_H-M   'P 1'
#
loop_
_entity.id
_entity.type
_entity.pdbx_description
1 polymer ?
#
loop_
_entity_poly.entity_id
_entity_poly.type
_entity_poly.pdbx_seq_one_letter_code
_entity_poly.pdbx_strand_id
1 'polypeptide(L)'
;TNYFQTVPTSALESALFLESDRMGHLLGGLTEESVKTQIGVVSNEKRQGDNQPYGMVEYAQSENLFPVGHPYHHNTIGSLEDLAAAKLDDFKQWFKDYYGPNNSVLVLAGDVNAAQARPLVQKWFGDVARGRTVPPVNAPIPTLEAPKKIVLKDKVPATRIYRNWIVPGLA
;
A
#
# COMPACT_ATOMS: atom_id res chain seq x y z
N THR A 1 -0.52 1.00 -3.64
CA THR A 1 -1.75 0.26 -3.25
C THR A 1 -2.47 -0.23 -4.49
N ASN A 2 -2.99 -1.44 -4.45
CA ASN A 2 -3.83 -2.00 -5.49
C ASN A 2 -5.27 -2.09 -4.99
N TYR A 3 -6.19 -1.54 -5.79
CA TYR A 3 -7.62 -1.71 -5.62
C TYR A 3 -8.12 -2.53 -6.81
N PHE A 4 -8.84 -3.58 -6.58
CA PHE A 4 -9.35 -4.42 -7.65
C PHE A 4 -10.71 -5.00 -7.33
N GLN A 5 -11.53 -5.16 -8.37
CA GLN A 5 -12.85 -5.76 -8.29
C GLN A 5 -13.06 -6.68 -9.50
N THR A 6 -13.67 -7.82 -9.27
CA THR A 6 -14.15 -8.69 -10.34
C THR A 6 -15.66 -8.65 -10.33
N VAL A 7 -16.24 -8.11 -11.39
CA VAL A 7 -17.69 -7.89 -11.49
C VAL A 7 -18.22 -8.39 -12.83
N PRO A 8 -19.50 -8.76 -12.94
CA PRO A 8 -20.11 -8.98 -14.24
C PRO A 8 -20.13 -7.68 -15.06
N THR A 9 -20.12 -7.80 -16.40
CA THR A 9 -20.10 -6.63 -17.32
C THR A 9 -21.23 -5.64 -17.05
N SER A 10 -22.39 -6.10 -16.60
CA SER A 10 -23.53 -5.26 -16.22
C SER A 10 -23.27 -4.35 -15.01
N ALA A 11 -22.27 -4.67 -14.18
CA ALA A 11 -21.88 -3.90 -13.00
C ALA A 11 -20.63 -3.03 -13.22
N LEU A 12 -20.08 -2.99 -14.43
CA LEU A 12 -18.88 -2.20 -14.76
C LEU A 12 -19.04 -0.72 -14.35
N GLU A 13 -20.16 -0.11 -14.69
CA GLU A 13 -20.41 1.30 -14.38
C GLU A 13 -20.46 1.55 -12.87
N SER A 14 -21.07 0.65 -12.10
CA SER A 14 -21.10 0.74 -10.63
C SER A 14 -19.71 0.61 -10.02
N ALA A 15 -18.87 -0.28 -10.57
CA ALA A 15 -17.47 -0.42 -10.13
C ALA A 15 -16.68 0.85 -10.41
N LEU A 16 -16.82 1.44 -11.61
CA LEU A 16 -16.17 2.70 -11.95
C LEU A 16 -16.63 3.87 -11.06
N PHE A 17 -17.91 3.93 -10.75
CA PHE A 17 -18.44 4.89 -9.77
C PHE A 17 -17.76 4.77 -8.41
N LEU A 18 -17.71 3.56 -7.83
CA LEU A 18 -17.11 3.33 -6.52
C LEU A 18 -15.62 3.66 -6.49
N GLU A 19 -14.88 3.33 -7.55
CA GLU A 19 -13.45 3.64 -7.63
C GLU A 19 -13.20 5.14 -7.84
N SER A 20 -14.06 5.83 -8.61
CA SER A 20 -13.95 7.29 -8.77
C SER A 20 -14.31 8.03 -7.48
N ASP A 21 -15.31 7.57 -6.75
CA ASP A 21 -15.69 8.12 -5.44
C ASP A 21 -14.53 7.98 -4.44
N ARG A 22 -13.89 6.82 -4.41
CA ARG A 22 -12.66 6.61 -3.61
C ARG A 22 -11.54 7.56 -3.98
N MET A 23 -11.32 7.81 -5.29
CA MET A 23 -10.24 8.67 -5.76
C MET A 23 -10.53 10.15 -5.55
N GLY A 24 -11.76 10.59 -5.75
CA GLY A 24 -12.11 12.01 -5.79
C GLY A 24 -12.79 12.54 -4.53
N HIS A 25 -13.52 11.69 -3.78
CA HIS A 25 -14.49 12.16 -2.79
C HIS A 25 -14.31 11.55 -1.38
N LEU A 26 -13.34 10.67 -1.18
CA LEU A 26 -13.10 9.99 0.10
C LEU A 26 -13.02 10.94 1.30
N LEU A 27 -12.40 12.11 1.12
CA LEU A 27 -12.15 13.06 2.21
C LEU A 27 -13.44 13.56 2.88
N GLY A 28 -14.54 13.64 2.16
CA GLY A 28 -15.83 14.06 2.70
C GLY A 28 -16.42 13.08 3.72
N GLY A 29 -16.06 11.79 3.60
CA GLY A 29 -16.51 10.72 4.51
C GLY A 29 -15.56 10.43 5.67
N LEU A 30 -14.36 11.04 5.70
CA LEU A 30 -13.39 10.80 6.76
C LEU A 30 -13.72 11.59 8.02
N THR A 31 -13.94 10.87 9.12
CA THR A 31 -14.16 11.42 10.45
C THR A 31 -13.11 10.88 11.43
N GLU A 32 -12.91 11.54 12.56
CA GLU A 32 -12.03 11.03 13.62
C GLU A 32 -12.45 9.65 14.12
N GLU A 33 -13.76 9.40 14.20
CA GLU A 33 -14.31 8.11 14.62
C GLU A 33 -13.97 7.01 13.61
N SER A 34 -14.16 7.28 12.31
CA SER A 34 -13.83 6.31 11.25
C SER A 34 -12.32 6.01 11.22
N VAL A 35 -11.47 7.03 11.35
CA VAL A 35 -10.01 6.87 11.42
C VAL A 35 -9.62 6.07 12.66
N LYS A 36 -10.14 6.40 13.84
CA LYS A 36 -9.86 5.65 15.07
C LYS A 36 -10.27 4.19 14.96
N THR A 37 -11.41 3.91 14.35
CA THR A 37 -11.87 2.54 14.10
C THR A 37 -10.88 1.80 13.20
N GLN A 38 -10.44 2.41 12.10
CA GLN A 38 -9.48 1.81 11.18
C GLN A 38 -8.09 1.61 11.79
N ILE A 39 -7.61 2.54 12.62
CA ILE A 39 -6.39 2.36 13.41
C ILE A 39 -6.51 1.09 14.27
N GLY A 40 -7.65 0.86 14.91
CA GLY A 40 -7.91 -0.36 15.66
C GLY A 40 -7.85 -1.63 14.80
N VAL A 41 -8.46 -1.59 13.62
CA VAL A 41 -8.44 -2.71 12.65
C VAL A 41 -7.01 -3.04 12.23
N VAL A 42 -6.25 -2.04 11.74
CA VAL A 42 -4.86 -2.23 11.28
C VAL A 42 -3.95 -2.67 12.43
N SER A 43 -4.16 -2.15 13.66
CA SER A 43 -3.43 -2.60 14.84
C SER A 43 -3.67 -4.08 15.15
N ASN A 44 -4.89 -4.56 14.99
CA ASN A 44 -5.22 -5.97 15.17
C ASN A 44 -4.65 -6.84 14.04
N GLU A 45 -4.71 -6.36 12.80
CA GLU A 45 -4.08 -7.02 11.65
C GLU A 45 -2.58 -7.21 11.87
N LYS A 46 -1.88 -6.16 12.31
CA LYS A 46 -0.46 -6.24 12.65
C LYS A 46 -0.19 -7.27 13.75
N ARG A 47 -0.91 -7.21 14.87
CA ARG A 47 -0.73 -8.17 15.96
C ARG A 47 -1.00 -9.61 15.52
N GLN A 48 -2.02 -9.80 14.68
CA GLN A 48 -2.33 -11.11 14.11
C GLN A 48 -1.20 -11.60 13.20
N GLY A 49 -0.65 -10.76 12.35
CA GLY A 49 0.50 -11.07 11.50
C GLY A 49 1.76 -11.42 12.30
N ASP A 50 2.08 -10.57 13.29
CA ASP A 50 3.26 -10.76 14.17
C ASP A 50 3.20 -12.08 14.96
N ASN A 51 2.00 -12.54 15.31
CA ASN A 51 1.78 -13.80 16.03
C ASN A 51 1.72 -15.05 15.13
N GLN A 52 1.78 -14.90 13.81
CA GLN A 52 1.85 -16.05 12.91
C GLN A 52 3.23 -16.73 13.00
N PRO A 53 3.31 -18.04 12.79
CA PRO A 53 4.60 -18.72 12.67
C PRO A 53 5.48 -18.02 11.63
N TYR A 54 6.70 -17.67 12.02
CA TYR A 54 7.66 -16.90 11.22
C TYR A 54 7.25 -15.43 10.94
N GLY A 55 6.25 -14.88 11.60
CA GLY A 55 5.69 -13.54 11.35
C GLY A 55 6.70 -12.40 11.47
N MET A 56 7.76 -12.58 12.29
CA MET A 56 8.80 -11.56 12.52
C MET A 56 9.94 -11.59 11.48
N VAL A 57 9.91 -12.50 10.52
CA VAL A 57 11.02 -12.69 9.57
C VAL A 57 11.16 -11.49 8.63
N GLU A 58 10.05 -10.98 8.10
CA GLU A 58 10.07 -9.85 7.17
C GLU A 58 10.66 -8.59 7.81
N TYR A 59 10.35 -8.31 9.07
CA TYR A 59 10.93 -7.18 9.81
C TYR A 59 12.45 -7.30 9.90
N ALA A 60 12.94 -8.47 10.34
CA ALA A 60 14.37 -8.71 10.44
C ALA A 60 15.08 -8.64 9.08
N GLN A 61 14.43 -9.06 7.99
CA GLN A 61 14.95 -8.92 6.65
C GLN A 61 15.07 -7.44 6.26
N SER A 62 14.00 -6.67 6.35
CA SER A 62 13.98 -5.26 5.98
C SER A 62 15.00 -4.43 6.76
N GLU A 63 15.04 -4.56 8.06
CA GLU A 63 15.94 -3.82 8.93
C GLU A 63 17.43 -4.14 8.70
N ASN A 64 17.73 -5.36 8.29
CA ASN A 64 19.12 -5.80 8.14
C ASN A 64 19.65 -5.71 6.70
N LEU A 65 18.79 -5.72 5.70
CA LEU A 65 19.15 -5.57 4.31
C LEU A 65 19.27 -4.10 3.89
N PHE A 66 18.39 -3.25 4.44
CA PHE A 66 18.29 -1.86 4.02
C PHE A 66 18.69 -0.91 5.17
N PRO A 67 19.46 0.15 4.90
CA PRO A 67 19.85 1.12 5.91
C PRO A 67 18.65 1.97 6.37
N VAL A 68 18.75 2.56 7.56
CA VAL A 68 17.78 3.55 8.06
C VAL A 68 17.63 4.67 7.04
N GLY A 69 16.39 5.07 6.77
CA GLY A 69 16.04 6.06 5.76
C GLY A 69 15.83 5.50 4.34
N HIS A 70 16.18 4.25 4.09
CA HIS A 70 15.83 3.59 2.85
C HIS A 70 14.34 3.19 2.86
N PRO A 71 13.59 3.34 1.74
CA PRO A 71 12.15 3.01 1.69
C PRO A 71 11.80 1.58 2.10
N TYR A 72 12.72 0.63 1.90
CA TYR A 72 12.52 -0.77 2.26
C TYR A 72 13.07 -1.16 3.64
N HIS A 73 13.54 -0.19 4.44
CA HIS A 73 13.96 -0.47 5.81
C HIS A 73 12.81 -0.90 6.72
N HIS A 74 11.60 -0.47 6.42
CA HIS A 74 10.37 -0.84 7.12
C HIS A 74 9.39 -1.55 6.17
N ASN A 75 8.47 -2.32 6.72
CA ASN A 75 7.43 -2.96 5.95
C ASN A 75 6.19 -2.05 5.78
N THR A 76 5.24 -2.50 4.95
CA THR A 76 4.03 -1.72 4.60
C THR A 76 3.10 -1.48 5.78
N ILE A 77 3.01 -2.42 6.74
CA ILE A 77 2.09 -2.27 7.89
C ILE A 77 2.57 -1.22 8.89
N GLY A 78 3.89 -0.93 8.90
CA GLY A 78 4.47 0.06 9.78
C GLY A 78 4.55 -0.35 11.25
N SER A 79 4.66 0.64 12.14
CA SER A 79 4.74 0.46 13.59
C SER A 79 3.41 0.75 14.28
N LEU A 80 3.14 0.10 15.41
CA LEU A 80 1.97 0.41 16.24
C LEU A 80 2.08 1.81 16.88
N GLU A 81 3.30 2.28 17.11
CA GLU A 81 3.57 3.60 17.69
C GLU A 81 3.18 4.71 16.71
N ASP A 82 3.66 4.62 15.46
CA ASP A 82 3.31 5.59 14.40
C ASP A 82 1.81 5.57 14.11
N LEU A 83 1.22 4.38 14.06
CA LEU A 83 -0.21 4.23 13.83
C LEU A 83 -1.04 4.87 14.95
N ALA A 84 -0.62 4.73 16.21
CA ALA A 84 -1.29 5.33 17.35
C ALA A 84 -1.12 6.87 17.40
N ALA A 85 -0.02 7.39 16.86
CA ALA A 85 0.25 8.83 16.78
C ALA A 85 -0.47 9.52 15.61
N ALA A 86 -0.91 8.77 14.60
CA ALA A 86 -1.53 9.30 13.40
C ALA A 86 -2.88 10.00 13.70
N LYS A 87 -3.08 11.16 13.08
CA LYS A 87 -4.26 12.01 13.24
C LYS A 87 -5.06 12.07 11.94
N LEU A 88 -6.32 12.45 12.05
CA LEU A 88 -7.19 12.64 10.89
C LEU A 88 -6.55 13.51 9.79
N ASP A 89 -5.84 14.57 10.17
CA ASP A 89 -5.21 15.48 9.21
C ASP A 89 -4.05 14.82 8.46
N ASP A 90 -3.34 13.86 9.05
CA ASP A 90 -2.29 13.11 8.37
C ASP A 90 -2.88 12.26 7.24
N PHE A 91 -4.02 11.61 7.49
CA PHE A 91 -4.75 10.85 6.47
C PHE A 91 -5.26 11.74 5.34
N LYS A 92 -5.83 12.89 5.69
CA LYS A 92 -6.31 13.85 4.70
C LYS A 92 -5.17 14.40 3.85
N GLN A 93 -4.03 14.71 4.47
CA GLN A 93 -2.87 15.23 3.76
C GLN A 93 -2.26 14.17 2.86
N TRP A 94 -2.12 12.93 3.36
CA TRP A 94 -1.64 11.80 2.56
C TRP A 94 -2.51 11.55 1.33
N PHE A 95 -3.82 11.58 1.50
CA PHE A 95 -4.75 11.42 0.40
C PHE A 95 -4.58 12.51 -0.66
N LYS A 96 -4.54 13.78 -0.25
CA LYS A 96 -4.30 14.94 -1.14
C LYS A 96 -2.97 14.83 -1.89
N ASP A 97 -1.96 14.30 -1.22
CA ASP A 97 -0.60 14.23 -1.78
C ASP A 97 -0.44 13.09 -2.79
N TYR A 98 -1.10 11.96 -2.59
CA TYR A 98 -0.79 10.74 -3.33
C TYR A 98 -1.98 10.15 -4.11
N TYR A 99 -3.21 10.50 -3.76
CA TYR A 99 -4.40 9.99 -4.44
C TYR A 99 -4.88 11.00 -5.47
N GLY A 100 -4.42 10.84 -6.69
CA GLY A 100 -4.86 11.67 -7.80
C GLY A 100 -4.71 10.92 -9.12
N PRO A 101 -5.46 11.29 -10.16
CA PRO A 101 -5.43 10.58 -11.44
C PRO A 101 -4.05 10.60 -12.10
N ASN A 102 -3.20 11.60 -11.78
CA ASN A 102 -1.83 11.69 -12.25
C ASN A 102 -0.84 10.77 -11.54
N ASN A 103 -1.24 10.11 -10.45
CA ASN A 103 -0.45 9.13 -9.70
C ASN A 103 -1.16 7.77 -9.65
N SER A 104 -2.07 7.51 -10.57
CA SER A 104 -2.88 6.29 -10.60
C SER A 104 -2.92 5.70 -12.00
N VAL A 105 -3.11 4.39 -12.08
CA VAL A 105 -3.32 3.66 -13.32
C VAL A 105 -4.63 2.89 -13.17
N LEU A 106 -5.58 3.15 -14.07
CA LEU A 106 -6.82 2.39 -14.17
C LEU A 106 -6.68 1.33 -15.25
N VAL A 107 -6.90 0.08 -14.88
CA VAL A 107 -6.87 -1.06 -15.79
C VAL A 107 -8.24 -1.73 -15.84
N LEU A 108 -8.80 -1.86 -17.03
CA LEU A 108 -10.03 -2.63 -17.28
C LEU A 108 -9.67 -3.84 -18.13
N ALA A 109 -9.93 -5.04 -17.60
CA ALA A 109 -9.65 -6.29 -18.29
C ALA A 109 -10.88 -7.21 -18.28
N GLY A 110 -11.20 -7.80 -19.44
CA GLY A 110 -12.35 -8.68 -19.61
C GLY A 110 -13.16 -8.37 -20.84
N ASP A 111 -14.45 -8.64 -20.80
CA ASP A 111 -15.38 -8.36 -21.92
C ASP A 111 -15.76 -6.87 -21.96
N VAL A 112 -14.78 -6.04 -22.33
CA VAL A 112 -14.90 -4.60 -22.47
C VAL A 112 -13.95 -4.12 -23.56
N ASN A 113 -14.35 -3.11 -24.33
CA ASN A 113 -13.50 -2.45 -25.31
C ASN A 113 -13.34 -0.95 -25.02
N ALA A 114 -12.34 -0.33 -25.62
CA ALA A 114 -12.02 1.08 -25.40
C ALA A 114 -13.16 2.04 -25.78
N ALA A 115 -13.97 1.71 -26.79
CA ALA A 115 -15.09 2.54 -27.21
C ALA A 115 -16.21 2.58 -26.15
N GLN A 116 -16.44 1.46 -25.48
CA GLN A 116 -17.39 1.37 -24.37
C GLN A 116 -16.82 1.97 -23.08
N ALA A 117 -15.56 1.68 -22.76
CA ALA A 117 -14.93 2.11 -21.52
C ALA A 117 -14.70 3.63 -21.45
N ARG A 118 -14.20 4.26 -22.52
CA ARG A 118 -13.80 5.66 -22.54
C ARG A 118 -14.90 6.63 -22.06
N PRO A 119 -16.15 6.59 -22.56
CA PRO A 119 -17.19 7.49 -22.08
C PRO A 119 -17.56 7.26 -20.61
N LEU A 120 -17.51 6.01 -20.11
CA LEU A 120 -17.77 5.70 -18.72
C LEU A 120 -16.65 6.23 -17.81
N VAL A 121 -15.40 6.03 -18.20
CA VAL A 121 -14.25 6.58 -17.47
C VAL A 121 -14.30 8.11 -17.45
N GLN A 122 -14.59 8.74 -18.60
CA GLN A 122 -14.76 10.19 -18.66
C GLN A 122 -15.91 10.69 -17.78
N LYS A 123 -17.02 9.96 -17.72
CA LYS A 123 -18.17 10.29 -16.87
C LYS A 123 -17.81 10.29 -15.38
N TRP A 124 -17.10 9.27 -14.92
CA TRP A 124 -16.87 9.04 -13.48
C TRP A 124 -15.56 9.62 -12.95
N PHE A 125 -14.53 9.72 -13.78
CA PHE A 125 -13.21 10.24 -13.37
C PHE A 125 -12.86 11.59 -13.97
N GLY A 126 -13.70 12.13 -14.89
CA GLY A 126 -13.36 13.32 -15.65
C GLY A 126 -13.31 14.62 -14.84
N ASP A 127 -13.98 14.66 -13.70
CA ASP A 127 -14.02 15.78 -12.75
C ASP A 127 -13.05 15.63 -11.57
N VAL A 128 -12.40 14.46 -11.44
CA VAL A 128 -11.43 14.25 -10.37
C VAL A 128 -10.22 15.16 -10.61
N ALA A 129 -9.98 16.05 -9.67
CA ALA A 129 -8.90 17.02 -9.77
C ALA A 129 -7.52 16.34 -9.76
N ARG A 130 -6.61 16.87 -10.58
CA ARG A 130 -5.24 16.43 -10.61
C ARG A 130 -4.57 16.71 -9.25
N GLY A 131 -3.92 15.68 -8.67
CA GLY A 131 -3.11 15.81 -7.46
C GLY A 131 -1.75 16.47 -7.74
N ARG A 132 -0.95 16.65 -6.68
CA ARG A 132 0.42 17.14 -6.81
C ARG A 132 1.27 16.15 -7.63
N THR A 133 2.35 16.63 -8.22
CA THR A 133 3.35 15.76 -8.83
C THR A 133 4.14 15.06 -7.74
N VAL A 134 4.11 13.73 -7.73
CA VAL A 134 4.92 12.91 -6.82
C VAL A 134 6.32 12.76 -7.43
N PRO A 135 7.38 13.21 -6.75
CA PRO A 135 8.73 13.04 -7.26
C PRO A 135 9.12 11.55 -7.26
N PRO A 136 10.00 11.11 -8.18
CA PRO A 136 10.52 9.76 -8.16
C PRO A 136 11.30 9.51 -6.87
N VAL A 137 11.17 8.30 -6.32
CA VAL A 137 11.94 7.87 -5.16
C VAL A 137 13.37 7.56 -5.63
N ASN A 138 14.35 8.26 -5.06
CA ASN A 138 15.76 7.94 -5.27
C ASN A 138 16.25 7.11 -4.07
N ALA A 139 16.29 5.80 -4.25
CA ALA A 139 16.76 4.86 -3.24
C ALA A 139 17.92 4.05 -3.83
N PRO A 140 19.19 4.40 -3.52
CA PRO A 140 20.33 3.69 -4.03
C PRO A 140 20.34 2.24 -3.51
N ILE A 141 20.80 1.32 -4.35
CA ILE A 141 20.91 -0.10 -3.97
C ILE A 141 21.97 -0.21 -2.88
N PRO A 142 21.62 -0.65 -1.66
CA PRO A 142 22.59 -0.78 -0.59
C PRO A 142 23.53 -1.95 -0.84
N THR A 143 24.79 -1.78 -0.45
CA THR A 143 25.80 -2.85 -0.47
C THR A 143 26.06 -3.29 0.96
N LEU A 144 26.00 -4.60 1.21
CA LEU A 144 26.42 -5.17 2.47
C LEU A 144 27.95 -5.40 2.45
N GLU A 145 28.66 -4.85 3.42
CA GLU A 145 30.10 -5.02 3.55
C GLU A 145 30.49 -6.47 3.85
N ALA A 146 29.63 -7.20 4.57
CA ALA A 146 29.82 -8.60 4.91
C ALA A 146 28.46 -9.31 5.06
N PRO A 147 28.44 -10.64 4.93
CA PRO A 147 27.25 -11.42 5.22
C PRO A 147 26.76 -11.23 6.68
N LYS A 148 25.48 -10.95 6.83
CA LYS A 148 24.83 -10.88 8.15
C LYS A 148 24.16 -12.21 8.47
N LYS A 149 24.32 -12.70 9.69
CA LYS A 149 23.62 -13.89 10.20
C LYS A 149 22.74 -13.49 11.37
N ILE A 150 21.43 -13.67 11.22
CA ILE A 150 20.44 -13.36 12.23
C ILE A 150 19.72 -14.66 12.60
N VAL A 151 19.50 -14.86 13.89
CA VAL A 151 18.77 -16.02 14.42
C VAL A 151 17.54 -15.49 15.15
N LEU A 152 16.37 -15.79 14.61
CA LEU A 152 15.09 -15.56 15.27
C LEU A 152 14.64 -16.85 15.95
N LYS A 153 14.25 -16.73 17.24
CA LYS A 153 13.66 -17.84 17.99
C LYS A 153 12.16 -17.66 18.03
N ASP A 154 11.44 -18.69 17.63
CA ASP A 154 9.98 -18.68 17.58
C ASP A 154 9.42 -20.08 17.89
N LYS A 155 8.15 -20.17 18.27
CA LYS A 155 7.42 -21.43 18.47
C LYS A 155 6.91 -21.96 17.14
N VAL A 156 7.79 -22.57 16.38
CA VAL A 156 7.51 -23.04 15.01
C VAL A 156 7.76 -24.54 14.87
N PRO A 157 7.05 -25.22 13.95
CA PRO A 157 7.18 -26.66 13.78
C PRO A 157 8.51 -27.10 13.16
N ALA A 158 9.21 -26.20 12.45
CA ALA A 158 10.46 -26.51 11.77
C ALA A 158 11.38 -25.29 11.69
N THR A 159 12.68 -25.54 11.67
CA THR A 159 13.67 -24.49 11.36
C THR A 159 13.59 -24.13 9.89
N ARG A 160 13.58 -22.83 9.61
CA ARG A 160 13.71 -22.30 8.25
C ARG A 160 14.98 -21.50 8.11
N ILE A 161 15.59 -21.55 6.94
CA ILE A 161 16.75 -20.77 6.56
C ILE A 161 16.33 -19.86 5.40
N TYR A 162 16.44 -18.56 5.63
CA TYR A 162 16.20 -17.53 4.61
C TYR A 162 17.56 -17.01 4.17
N ARG A 163 17.80 -17.01 2.87
CA ARG A 163 19.01 -16.43 2.25
C ARG A 163 18.56 -15.34 1.31
N ASN A 164 19.05 -14.12 1.54
CA ASN A 164 18.62 -12.94 0.82
C ASN A 164 19.83 -12.24 0.21
N TRP A 165 19.67 -11.77 -1.01
CA TRP A 165 20.63 -10.93 -1.72
C TRP A 165 19.90 -9.69 -2.22
N ILE A 166 20.56 -8.54 -2.13
CA ILE A 166 20.07 -7.31 -2.73
C ILE A 166 20.54 -7.30 -4.17
N VAL A 167 19.60 -7.12 -5.09
CA VAL A 167 19.87 -7.05 -6.53
C VAL A 167 19.19 -5.79 -7.10
N PRO A 168 19.63 -5.28 -8.26
CA PRO A 168 18.93 -4.22 -8.95
C PRO A 168 17.46 -4.59 -9.21
N GLY A 169 16.57 -3.59 -9.13
CA GLY A 169 15.19 -3.76 -9.56
C GLY A 169 15.11 -4.01 -11.07
N LEU A 170 13.92 -4.41 -11.51
CA LEU A 170 13.63 -4.49 -12.94
C LEU A 170 13.65 -3.08 -13.53
N ALA A 171 14.39 -2.92 -14.62
CA ALA A 171 14.45 -1.69 -15.40
C ALA A 171 13.21 -1.52 -16.28
#